data_6ed0144ed1549a82665e832b14de7ddf
#
_entry.id   6ed0144ed1549a82665e832b14de7ddf
#
_cell.length_a   1.000
_cell.length_b   1.000
_cell.length_c   1.000
_cell.angle_alpha   90.00
_cell.angle_beta   90.00
_cell.angle_gamma   90.00
#
_symmetry.space_group_name_H-M   'P 1'
#
loop_
_entity.id
_entity.type
_entity.pdbx_description
1 polymer ?
#
loop_
_entity_poly.entity_id
_entity_poly.type
_entity_poly.pdbx_seq_one_letter_code
_entity_poly.pdbx_strand_id
1 'polypeptide(L)'
;YVEVFNNDHQVTEHFHEFAMGLQTDEEGNFYYAKSARHALPAVVPHHGTLLRVSKDGRKTDILATGFRAANGVCLNPDGSFIVTDQEGHWNPKNRINWVKGTGRDDFYGNMFGYHAITDSSDAAMTPPLCWITNGFDRSPAELLWVPRDSAWKSLRGSLLNLSYGFGKIYVVPHETVNGQVQGGMCQLPFQQFPTGVMRGRFHPVDGQLYACGMFAWAGNQRQAGGFYRIR
;
A
#
# COMPACT_ATOMS: atom_id res chain seq x y z
N TYR A 1 -25.60 13.83 -9.38
CA TYR A 1 -24.63 14.77 -9.95
C TYR A 1 -23.22 14.27 -9.73
N VAL A 2 -22.39 14.29 -10.76
CA VAL A 2 -20.98 13.86 -10.72
C VAL A 2 -20.14 14.95 -11.40
N GLU A 3 -19.03 15.31 -10.78
CA GLU A 3 -18.06 16.25 -11.33
C GLU A 3 -16.65 15.70 -11.17
N VAL A 4 -15.72 16.16 -12.01
CA VAL A 4 -14.31 15.83 -11.90
C VAL A 4 -13.70 16.67 -10.80
N PHE A 5 -13.25 16.04 -9.71
CA PHE A 5 -12.60 16.71 -8.60
C PHE A 5 -11.14 17.08 -8.90
N ASN A 6 -10.40 16.14 -9.49
CA ASN A 6 -9.02 16.33 -9.92
C ASN A 6 -8.71 15.35 -11.06
N ASN A 7 -7.97 15.80 -12.06
CA ASN A 7 -7.51 14.99 -13.19
C ASN A 7 -6.04 15.25 -13.55
N ASP A 8 -5.24 15.73 -12.61
CA ASP A 8 -3.82 16.05 -12.86
C ASP A 8 -2.99 14.81 -13.14
N HIS A 9 -3.30 13.66 -12.49
CA HIS A 9 -2.51 12.48 -12.72
C HIS A 9 -2.77 11.93 -14.11
N GLN A 10 -1.71 11.86 -14.89
CA GLN A 10 -1.76 11.41 -16.27
C GLN A 10 -1.77 9.88 -16.34
N VAL A 11 -2.42 9.37 -17.38
CA VAL A 11 -2.54 7.92 -17.67
C VAL A 11 -2.17 7.66 -19.14
N THR A 12 -1.88 6.40 -19.42
CA THR A 12 -1.75 5.89 -20.79
C THR A 12 -2.76 4.76 -21.00
N GLU A 13 -2.74 4.13 -22.16
CA GLU A 13 -3.56 2.94 -22.43
C GLU A 13 -3.10 1.65 -21.73
N HIS A 14 -2.01 1.71 -20.95
CA HIS A 14 -1.46 0.54 -20.30
C HIS A 14 -2.33 0.06 -19.14
N PHE A 15 -2.76 -1.21 -19.17
CA PHE A 15 -3.73 -1.77 -18.22
C PHE A 15 -3.27 -1.81 -16.75
N HIS A 16 -1.97 -1.71 -16.48
CA HIS A 16 -1.41 -1.84 -15.12
C HIS A 16 -1.28 -0.51 -14.37
N GLU A 17 -1.85 0.54 -14.85
CA GLU A 17 -1.78 1.87 -14.24
C GLU A 17 -2.83 2.07 -13.14
N PHE A 18 -2.81 1.20 -12.13
CA PHE A 18 -3.74 1.28 -11.00
C PHE A 18 -3.49 2.53 -10.16
N ALA A 19 -4.56 3.17 -9.70
CA ALA A 19 -4.57 4.18 -8.66
C ALA A 19 -5.29 3.60 -7.44
N MET A 20 -4.58 3.40 -6.33
CA MET A 20 -5.09 2.62 -5.19
C MET A 20 -4.70 3.22 -3.83
N GLY A 21 -5.37 2.75 -2.78
CA GLY A 21 -5.00 3.06 -1.41
C GLY A 21 -5.43 4.45 -0.93
N LEU A 22 -6.60 4.94 -1.38
CA LEU A 22 -7.09 6.28 -1.02
C LEU A 22 -7.15 6.48 0.50
N GLN A 23 -6.49 7.53 0.98
CA GLN A 23 -6.49 8.03 2.35
C GLN A 23 -6.83 9.52 2.37
N THR A 24 -7.22 10.02 3.54
CA THR A 24 -7.43 11.45 3.79
C THR A 24 -6.79 11.84 5.10
N ASP A 25 -6.30 13.08 5.20
CA ASP A 25 -5.88 13.68 6.45
C ASP A 25 -6.99 14.53 7.10
N GLU A 26 -6.72 15.07 8.27
CA GLU A 26 -7.67 15.95 9.00
C GLU A 26 -7.88 17.30 8.31
N GLU A 27 -6.96 17.72 7.44
CA GLU A 27 -7.08 18.95 6.65
C GLU A 27 -7.96 18.77 5.41
N GLY A 28 -8.26 17.50 5.04
CA GLY A 28 -9.08 17.15 3.89
C GLY A 28 -8.29 16.92 2.60
N ASN A 29 -6.97 16.77 2.65
CA ASN A 29 -6.18 16.35 1.50
C ASN A 29 -6.36 14.85 1.24
N PHE A 30 -6.13 14.43 0.00
CA PHE A 30 -6.27 13.05 -0.45
C PHE A 30 -4.90 12.47 -0.82
N TYR A 31 -4.69 11.20 -0.49
CA TYR A 31 -3.44 10.48 -0.76
C TYR A 31 -3.75 9.15 -1.42
N TYR A 32 -2.98 8.79 -2.44
CA TYR A 32 -3.09 7.48 -3.10
C TYR A 32 -1.80 7.15 -3.85
N ALA A 33 -1.61 5.87 -4.18
CA ALA A 33 -0.49 5.42 -4.96
C ALA A 33 -0.89 5.14 -6.41
N LYS A 34 0.00 5.45 -7.34
CA LYS A 34 -0.14 5.20 -8.77
C LYS A 34 0.92 4.20 -9.21
N SER A 35 0.50 3.10 -9.85
CA SER A 35 1.40 2.05 -10.34
C SER A 35 2.26 2.51 -11.53
N ALA A 36 3.40 1.82 -11.70
CA ALA A 36 4.21 1.88 -12.91
C ALA A 36 3.62 1.01 -14.04
N ARG A 37 4.26 1.04 -15.22
CA ARG A 37 3.84 0.31 -16.43
C ARG A 37 4.55 -1.03 -16.60
N HIS A 38 4.56 -1.89 -15.58
CA HIS A 38 5.36 -3.12 -15.60
C HIS A 38 6.85 -2.86 -15.93
N ALA A 39 7.39 -3.53 -16.95
CA ALA A 39 8.76 -3.37 -17.44
C ALA A 39 8.88 -2.32 -18.57
N LEU A 40 7.91 -1.43 -18.71
CA LEU A 40 7.96 -0.35 -19.69
C LEU A 40 8.44 0.95 -19.03
N PRO A 41 9.22 1.77 -19.73
CA PRO A 41 9.63 3.07 -19.23
C PRO A 41 8.45 3.94 -18.83
N ALA A 42 8.59 4.69 -17.77
CA ALA A 42 7.62 5.71 -17.39
C ALA A 42 7.57 6.82 -18.45
N VAL A 43 6.37 7.19 -18.87
CA VAL A 43 6.15 8.26 -19.87
C VAL A 43 5.32 9.42 -19.33
N VAL A 44 4.78 9.28 -18.13
CA VAL A 44 4.08 10.36 -17.41
C VAL A 44 4.64 10.51 -15.99
N PRO A 45 4.62 11.72 -15.42
CA PRO A 45 5.30 12.00 -14.15
C PRO A 45 4.71 11.29 -12.92
N HIS A 46 3.57 10.62 -13.07
CA HIS A 46 2.86 9.97 -11.96
C HIS A 46 3.04 8.44 -11.93
N HIS A 47 3.79 7.85 -12.86
CA HIS A 47 4.05 6.41 -12.84
C HIS A 47 4.93 6.00 -11.67
N GLY A 48 4.46 5.03 -10.87
CA GLY A 48 5.21 4.49 -9.73
C GLY A 48 5.39 5.49 -8.58
N THR A 49 4.35 6.24 -8.23
CA THR A 49 4.43 7.34 -7.26
C THR A 49 3.40 7.23 -6.14
N LEU A 50 3.71 7.87 -5.00
CA LEU A 50 2.73 8.26 -3.97
C LEU A 50 2.35 9.71 -4.21
N LEU A 51 1.07 10.00 -4.25
CA LEU A 51 0.51 11.29 -4.61
C LEU A 51 -0.29 11.89 -3.46
N ARG A 52 -0.25 13.23 -3.37
CA ARG A 52 -1.18 14.04 -2.57
C ARG A 52 -1.98 14.96 -3.49
N VAL A 53 -3.30 14.96 -3.36
CA VAL A 53 -4.20 15.94 -3.96
C VAL A 53 -4.70 16.86 -2.88
N SER A 54 -4.60 18.18 -3.09
CA SER A 54 -5.10 19.19 -2.16
C SER A 54 -6.61 19.06 -1.96
N LYS A 55 -7.10 19.48 -0.80
CA LYS A 55 -8.52 19.43 -0.41
C LYS A 55 -9.49 20.10 -1.39
N ASP A 56 -9.00 21.02 -2.19
CA ASP A 56 -9.78 21.72 -3.23
C ASP A 56 -9.60 21.11 -4.63
N GLY A 57 -8.83 20.03 -4.74
CA GLY A 57 -8.57 19.32 -5.99
C GLY A 57 -7.62 20.03 -6.96
N ARG A 58 -7.07 21.20 -6.60
CA ARG A 58 -6.33 22.06 -7.55
C ARG A 58 -4.86 21.75 -7.70
N LYS A 59 -4.28 20.94 -6.81
CA LYS A 59 -2.86 20.65 -6.80
C LYS A 59 -2.60 19.18 -6.52
N THR A 60 -1.73 18.58 -7.33
CA THR A 60 -1.23 17.23 -7.11
C THR A 60 0.28 17.26 -6.91
N ASP A 61 0.73 16.81 -5.75
CA ASP A 61 2.14 16.70 -5.40
C ASP A 61 2.59 15.23 -5.44
N ILE A 62 3.81 15.00 -5.90
CA ILE A 62 4.48 13.70 -5.81
C ILE A 62 5.27 13.67 -4.50
N LEU A 63 4.92 12.73 -3.63
CA LEU A 63 5.51 12.59 -2.29
C LEU A 63 6.64 11.56 -2.23
N ALA A 64 6.60 10.55 -3.10
CA ALA A 64 7.61 9.51 -3.21
C ALA A 64 7.53 8.82 -4.57
N THR A 65 8.61 8.15 -4.96
CA THR A 65 8.76 7.49 -6.27
C THR A 65 9.34 6.08 -6.14
N GLY A 66 9.40 5.34 -7.23
CA GLY A 66 10.05 4.03 -7.27
C GLY A 66 9.16 2.87 -6.81
N PHE A 67 7.84 2.96 -6.97
CA PHE A 67 6.90 1.87 -6.76
C PHE A 67 6.58 1.14 -8.07
N ARG A 68 6.42 -0.18 -7.98
CA ARG A 68 5.98 -0.97 -9.14
C ARG A 68 4.45 -1.04 -9.24
N ALA A 69 3.79 -1.50 -8.17
CA ALA A 69 2.34 -1.69 -8.10
C ALA A 69 1.87 -1.60 -6.65
N ALA A 70 1.97 -0.40 -6.10
CA ALA A 70 1.52 -0.13 -4.74
C ALA A 70 0.00 -0.29 -4.65
N ASN A 71 -0.47 -0.97 -3.60
CA ASN A 71 -1.88 -1.27 -3.38
C ASN A 71 -2.41 -0.65 -2.08
N GLY A 72 -1.76 -0.90 -0.97
CA GLY A 72 -2.12 -0.33 0.33
C GLY A 72 -1.34 0.95 0.61
N VAL A 73 -2.04 1.97 1.09
CA VAL A 73 -1.45 3.20 1.62
C VAL A 73 -2.06 3.41 3.00
N CYS A 74 -1.23 3.58 4.02
CA CYS A 74 -1.63 3.96 5.37
C CYS A 74 -0.95 5.26 5.74
N LEU A 75 -1.72 6.28 6.07
CA LEU A 75 -1.20 7.55 6.59
C LEU A 75 -0.99 7.41 8.10
N ASN A 76 0.22 7.71 8.57
CA ASN A 76 0.58 7.70 9.98
C ASN A 76 0.28 9.06 10.65
N PRO A 77 0.08 9.09 11.97
CA PRO A 77 -0.16 10.35 12.69
C PRO A 77 0.97 11.38 12.60
N ASP A 78 2.20 10.94 12.30
CA ASP A 78 3.37 11.80 12.11
C ASP A 78 3.52 12.35 10.68
N GLY A 79 2.56 12.04 9.80
CA GLY A 79 2.57 12.45 8.41
C GLY A 79 3.39 11.57 7.47
N SER A 80 4.05 10.53 7.99
CA SER A 80 4.67 9.48 7.17
C SER A 80 3.62 8.49 6.67
N PHE A 81 4.05 7.59 5.79
CA PHE A 81 3.14 6.60 5.20
C PHE A 81 3.73 5.19 5.33
N ILE A 82 2.87 4.19 5.27
CA ILE A 82 3.26 2.81 5.05
C ILE A 82 2.60 2.36 3.76
N VAL A 83 3.41 1.84 2.82
CA VAL A 83 2.95 1.51 1.48
C VAL A 83 3.36 0.09 1.13
N THR A 84 2.37 -0.74 0.77
CA THR A 84 2.65 -2.08 0.21
C THR A 84 2.95 -1.98 -1.28
N ASP A 85 3.92 -2.78 -1.74
CA ASP A 85 4.27 -2.84 -3.16
C ASP A 85 4.50 -4.29 -3.61
N GLN A 86 4.05 -4.61 -4.81
CA GLN A 86 4.09 -5.96 -5.37
C GLN A 86 5.42 -6.26 -6.07
N GLU A 87 5.87 -7.52 -5.98
CA GLU A 87 7.02 -8.05 -6.70
C GLU A 87 6.82 -8.05 -8.23
N GLY A 88 7.92 -8.11 -8.95
CA GLY A 88 8.01 -8.21 -10.41
C GLY A 88 8.59 -6.95 -11.05
N HIS A 89 9.20 -7.09 -12.21
CA HIS A 89 9.75 -5.98 -12.99
C HIS A 89 10.55 -4.99 -12.13
N TRP A 90 11.74 -5.38 -11.71
CA TRP A 90 12.67 -4.70 -10.82
C TRP A 90 12.45 -4.93 -9.31
N ASN A 91 11.25 -5.16 -8.84
CA ASN A 91 11.02 -5.52 -7.44
C ASN A 91 11.29 -7.01 -7.22
N PRO A 92 12.35 -7.42 -6.52
CA PRO A 92 12.73 -8.84 -6.37
C PRO A 92 11.71 -9.63 -5.55
N LYS A 93 11.00 -8.95 -4.63
CA LYS A 93 9.97 -9.51 -3.73
C LYS A 93 8.87 -8.49 -3.51
N ASN A 94 7.71 -8.96 -3.00
CA ASN A 94 6.73 -8.06 -2.39
C ASN A 94 7.36 -7.37 -1.18
N ARG A 95 6.85 -6.19 -0.81
CA ARG A 95 7.44 -5.43 0.28
C ARG A 95 6.43 -4.50 0.96
N ILE A 96 6.75 -4.15 2.19
CA ILE A 96 6.14 -3.06 2.94
C ILE A 96 7.20 -1.97 3.08
N ASN A 97 6.90 -0.75 2.67
CA ASN A 97 7.79 0.39 2.74
C ASN A 97 7.30 1.36 3.81
N TRP A 98 8.21 1.86 4.65
CA TRP A 98 7.96 3.04 5.46
C TRP A 98 8.38 4.27 4.66
N VAL A 99 7.43 5.12 4.31
CA VAL A 99 7.60 6.20 3.33
C VAL A 99 7.55 7.55 4.05
N LYS A 100 8.61 8.35 3.92
CA LYS A 100 8.67 9.68 4.53
C LYS A 100 7.78 10.70 3.84
N GLY A 101 7.59 10.54 2.52
CA GLY A 101 6.77 11.44 1.74
C GLY A 101 7.40 12.81 1.50
N THR A 102 8.71 12.89 1.38
CA THR A 102 9.46 14.14 1.30
C THR A 102 9.58 14.71 -0.12
N GLY A 103 9.09 14.00 -1.14
CA GLY A 103 9.10 14.45 -2.51
C GLY A 103 9.65 13.42 -3.50
N ARG A 104 9.97 13.87 -4.72
CA ARG A 104 10.38 12.99 -5.82
C ARG A 104 11.66 12.21 -5.56
N ASP A 105 12.52 12.70 -4.69
CA ASP A 105 13.79 12.06 -4.35
C ASP A 105 13.65 11.01 -3.23
N ASP A 106 12.46 10.88 -2.62
CA ASP A 106 12.14 9.79 -1.70
C ASP A 106 11.85 8.53 -2.53
N PHE A 107 12.90 7.75 -2.81
CA PHE A 107 12.92 6.70 -3.83
C PHE A 107 12.93 5.30 -3.23
N TYR A 108 12.03 4.44 -3.72
CA TYR A 108 11.78 3.08 -3.21
C TYR A 108 12.20 1.96 -4.18
N GLY A 109 13.04 2.26 -5.18
CA GLY A 109 13.87 1.29 -5.89
C GLY A 109 13.33 0.75 -7.21
N ASN A 110 12.05 0.93 -7.59
CA ASN A 110 11.61 0.46 -8.90
C ASN A 110 12.04 1.41 -10.01
N MET A 111 12.93 0.94 -10.89
CA MET A 111 13.53 1.73 -11.96
C MET A 111 12.58 2.02 -13.15
N PHE A 112 11.42 1.36 -13.21
CA PHE A 112 10.39 1.63 -14.21
C PHE A 112 9.39 2.73 -13.81
N GLY A 113 9.49 3.27 -12.59
CA GLY A 113 8.75 4.45 -12.16
C GLY A 113 9.33 5.75 -12.77
N TYR A 114 8.59 6.83 -12.66
CA TYR A 114 9.04 8.16 -13.09
C TYR A 114 9.85 8.85 -11.99
N HIS A 115 11.17 8.91 -12.16
CA HIS A 115 12.13 9.52 -11.23
C HIS A 115 13.39 9.96 -11.99
N ALA A 116 14.22 10.77 -11.35
CA ALA A 116 15.51 11.21 -11.88
C ALA A 116 16.69 10.28 -11.50
N ILE A 117 16.46 9.30 -10.61
CA ILE A 117 17.49 8.39 -10.12
C ILE A 117 17.94 7.46 -11.26
N THR A 118 19.24 7.40 -11.50
CA THR A 118 19.88 6.52 -12.50
C THR A 118 20.67 5.37 -11.86
N ASP A 119 21.03 5.52 -10.58
CA ASP A 119 21.68 4.48 -9.80
C ASP A 119 20.66 3.38 -9.46
N SER A 120 20.93 2.17 -9.90
CA SER A 120 20.07 0.99 -9.70
C SER A 120 20.56 0.09 -8.58
N SER A 121 21.56 0.50 -7.82
CA SER A 121 22.05 -0.25 -6.65
C SER A 121 21.09 -0.16 -5.46
N ASP A 122 21.21 -1.12 -4.55
CA ASP A 122 20.41 -1.11 -3.31
C ASP A 122 20.71 0.13 -2.42
N ALA A 123 21.88 0.75 -2.60
CA ALA A 123 22.25 1.96 -1.86
C ALA A 123 21.47 3.20 -2.31
N ALA A 124 20.93 3.21 -3.51
CA ALA A 124 20.17 4.34 -4.05
C ALA A 124 18.71 4.40 -3.55
N MET A 125 18.19 3.31 -3.02
CA MET A 125 16.80 3.26 -2.55
C MET A 125 16.70 3.31 -1.02
N THR A 126 15.58 3.82 -0.53
CA THR A 126 15.18 3.62 0.86
C THR A 126 14.81 2.14 1.07
N PRO A 127 15.48 1.42 1.98
CA PRO A 127 15.18 0.02 2.24
C PRO A 127 13.75 -0.16 2.75
N PRO A 128 13.05 -1.23 2.35
CA PRO A 128 11.70 -1.51 2.85
C PRO A 128 11.73 -1.88 4.35
N LEU A 129 10.62 -1.65 5.02
CA LEU A 129 10.37 -2.15 6.38
C LEU A 129 10.53 -3.69 6.41
N CYS A 130 9.94 -4.38 5.44
CA CYS A 130 10.20 -5.82 5.27
C CYS A 130 10.03 -6.27 3.82
N TRP A 131 10.79 -7.29 3.44
CA TRP A 131 10.62 -8.07 2.23
C TRP A 131 9.73 -9.28 2.47
N ILE A 132 8.84 -9.60 1.51
CA ILE A 132 7.85 -10.66 1.62
C ILE A 132 8.05 -11.65 0.47
N THR A 133 8.45 -12.88 0.77
CA THR A 133 8.61 -13.91 -0.25
C THR A 133 7.25 -14.41 -0.76
N ASN A 134 7.16 -14.77 -2.03
CA ASN A 134 5.93 -15.23 -2.67
C ASN A 134 5.34 -16.51 -2.07
N GLY A 135 6.20 -17.34 -1.43
CA GLY A 135 5.73 -18.52 -0.71
C GLY A 135 5.07 -18.18 0.62
N PHE A 136 5.40 -17.04 1.22
CA PHE A 136 4.82 -16.60 2.48
C PHE A 136 3.54 -15.79 2.27
N ASP A 137 3.60 -14.77 1.38
CA ASP A 137 2.44 -13.99 0.93
C ASP A 137 2.66 -13.39 -0.45
N ARG A 138 1.57 -13.05 -1.12
CA ARG A 138 1.57 -12.43 -2.45
C ARG A 138 0.58 -11.29 -2.49
N SER A 139 0.93 -10.25 -3.25
CA SER A 139 0.07 -9.09 -3.47
C SER A 139 -0.47 -8.53 -2.15
N PRO A 140 0.41 -8.01 -1.29
CA PRO A 140 -0.02 -7.35 -0.07
C PRO A 140 -0.98 -6.21 -0.43
N ALA A 141 -2.01 -6.02 0.38
CA ALA A 141 -3.05 -5.05 0.13
C ALA A 141 -3.03 -3.94 1.18
N GLU A 142 -4.15 -3.60 1.78
CA GLU A 142 -4.22 -2.50 2.72
C GLU A 142 -3.45 -2.74 4.01
N LEU A 143 -2.92 -1.67 4.54
CA LEU A 143 -2.31 -1.58 5.86
C LEU A 143 -3.20 -0.74 6.76
N LEU A 144 -3.36 -1.13 8.01
CA LEU A 144 -4.14 -0.38 8.99
C LEU A 144 -3.65 -0.61 10.41
N TRP A 145 -3.70 0.44 11.23
CA TRP A 145 -3.44 0.34 12.66
C TRP A 145 -4.68 -0.18 13.38
N VAL A 146 -4.46 -1.08 14.35
CA VAL A 146 -5.52 -1.50 15.28
C VAL A 146 -5.79 -0.37 16.27
N PRO A 147 -6.99 0.23 16.29
CA PRO A 147 -7.29 1.34 17.18
C PRO A 147 -7.15 0.97 18.65
N ARG A 148 -6.86 1.99 19.50
CA ARG A 148 -6.70 1.79 20.95
C ARG A 148 -7.98 1.35 21.65
N ASP A 149 -9.12 1.64 21.09
CA ASP A 149 -10.46 1.26 21.56
C ASP A 149 -11.03 0.02 20.88
N SER A 150 -10.27 -0.59 19.96
CA SER A 150 -10.67 -1.82 19.27
C SER A 150 -11.03 -2.94 20.26
N ALA A 151 -11.96 -3.79 19.84
CA ALA A 151 -12.27 -5.05 20.54
C ALA A 151 -11.09 -6.05 20.54
N TRP A 152 -10.12 -5.88 19.65
CA TRP A 152 -8.92 -6.71 19.53
C TRP A 152 -7.84 -6.32 20.55
N LYS A 153 -8.12 -6.54 21.80
CA LYS A 153 -7.37 -6.00 22.96
C LYS A 153 -5.87 -6.27 22.89
N SER A 154 -5.45 -7.51 22.57
CA SER A 154 -4.05 -7.92 22.50
C SER A 154 -3.28 -7.35 21.32
N LEU A 155 -3.98 -6.82 20.30
CA LEU A 155 -3.39 -6.27 19.09
C LEU A 155 -3.50 -4.75 18.99
N ARG A 156 -4.07 -4.08 20.00
CA ARG A 156 -4.19 -2.61 20.01
C ARG A 156 -2.86 -1.93 19.77
N GLY A 157 -2.83 -0.99 18.82
CA GLY A 157 -1.60 -0.29 18.43
C GLY A 157 -0.69 -1.10 17.49
N SER A 158 -1.06 -2.33 17.13
CA SER A 158 -0.32 -3.09 16.11
C SER A 158 -0.69 -2.65 14.70
N LEU A 159 0.26 -2.75 13.80
CA LEU A 159 0.03 -2.59 12.37
C LEU A 159 -0.43 -3.93 11.77
N LEU A 160 -1.48 -3.90 10.98
CA LEU A 160 -1.96 -5.05 10.21
C LEU A 160 -1.68 -4.86 8.72
N ASN A 161 -1.44 -5.98 8.03
CA ASN A 161 -1.45 -6.07 6.57
C ASN A 161 -2.51 -7.08 6.10
N LEU A 162 -3.36 -6.65 5.18
CA LEU A 162 -4.33 -7.50 4.50
C LEU A 162 -3.69 -8.09 3.24
N SER A 163 -4.01 -9.33 2.92
CA SER A 163 -3.49 -10.02 1.75
C SER A 163 -4.54 -10.21 0.67
N TYR A 164 -4.32 -9.58 -0.48
CA TYR A 164 -5.12 -9.83 -1.67
C TYR A 164 -4.80 -11.21 -2.27
N GLY A 165 -3.52 -11.57 -2.33
CA GLY A 165 -3.10 -12.80 -3.01
C GLY A 165 -3.54 -14.08 -2.31
N PHE A 166 -3.46 -14.16 -0.99
CA PHE A 166 -3.74 -15.39 -0.23
C PHE A 166 -4.95 -15.31 0.70
N GLY A 167 -5.63 -14.17 0.79
CA GLY A 167 -6.79 -14.04 1.66
C GLY A 167 -6.43 -14.31 3.13
N LYS A 168 -5.45 -13.59 3.64
CA LYS A 168 -4.94 -13.70 5.00
C LYS A 168 -4.81 -12.33 5.65
N ILE A 169 -4.61 -12.31 6.95
CA ILE A 169 -4.30 -11.10 7.72
C ILE A 169 -3.04 -11.35 8.52
N TYR A 170 -2.14 -10.38 8.51
CA TYR A 170 -0.86 -10.42 9.20
C TYR A 170 -0.74 -9.27 10.18
N VAL A 171 -0.07 -9.49 11.29
CA VAL A 171 0.50 -8.43 12.11
C VAL A 171 1.91 -8.11 11.60
N VAL A 172 2.29 -6.85 11.62
CA VAL A 172 3.58 -6.34 11.11
C VAL A 172 4.38 -5.75 12.28
N PRO A 173 5.05 -6.59 13.08
CA PRO A 173 5.96 -6.10 14.11
C PRO A 173 7.13 -5.37 13.46
N HIS A 174 7.51 -4.23 14.01
CA HIS A 174 8.59 -3.41 13.48
C HIS A 174 9.25 -2.59 14.59
N GLU A 175 10.46 -2.15 14.32
CA GLU A 175 11.26 -1.31 15.19
C GLU A 175 12.10 -0.32 14.39
N THR A 176 12.65 0.68 15.04
CA THR A 176 13.61 1.59 14.42
C THR A 176 15.00 1.32 14.98
N VAL A 177 15.94 0.97 14.11
CA VAL A 177 17.35 0.72 14.45
C VAL A 177 18.23 1.67 13.64
N ASN A 178 19.00 2.50 14.35
CA ASN A 178 19.89 3.50 13.72
C ASN A 178 19.19 4.41 12.67
N GLY A 179 17.92 4.77 12.96
CA GLY A 179 17.13 5.63 12.07
C GLY A 179 16.44 4.91 10.90
N GLN A 180 16.63 3.60 10.76
CA GLN A 180 15.94 2.78 9.78
C GLN A 180 14.84 1.96 10.42
N VAL A 181 13.65 2.00 9.82
CA VAL A 181 12.54 1.12 10.21
C VAL A 181 12.75 -0.25 9.57
N GLN A 182 12.69 -1.29 10.39
CA GLN A 182 12.80 -2.69 9.98
C GLN A 182 11.76 -3.55 10.68
N GLY A 183 11.35 -4.65 10.08
CA GLY A 183 10.35 -5.52 10.67
C GLY A 183 10.08 -6.78 9.89
N GLY A 184 8.95 -7.39 10.17
CA GLY A 184 8.51 -8.63 9.52
C GLY A 184 7.01 -8.75 9.53
N MET A 185 6.51 -9.92 9.11
CA MET A 185 5.09 -10.26 9.14
C MET A 185 4.86 -11.57 9.87
N CYS A 186 3.84 -11.60 10.72
CA CYS A 186 3.37 -12.81 11.38
C CYS A 186 1.90 -13.04 11.01
N GLN A 187 1.58 -14.21 10.48
CA GLN A 187 0.20 -14.55 10.15
C GLN A 187 -0.66 -14.64 11.42
N LEU A 188 -1.80 -13.98 11.41
CA LEU A 188 -2.81 -14.17 12.45
C LEU A 188 -3.48 -15.55 12.29
N PRO A 189 -3.86 -16.20 13.40
CA PRO A 189 -4.38 -17.56 13.39
C PRO A 189 -5.85 -17.63 12.92
N PHE A 190 -6.19 -16.88 11.89
CA PHE A 190 -7.50 -16.97 11.24
C PHE A 190 -7.48 -18.04 10.15
N GLN A 191 -8.65 -18.65 9.95
CA GLN A 191 -8.86 -19.46 8.77
C GLN A 191 -8.68 -18.58 7.52
N GLN A 192 -8.06 -19.13 6.50
CA GLN A 192 -7.88 -18.44 5.23
C GLN A 192 -9.24 -18.04 4.63
N PHE A 193 -9.34 -16.80 4.19
CA PHE A 193 -10.56 -16.29 3.57
C PHE A 193 -10.73 -16.89 2.17
N PRO A 194 -11.97 -17.16 1.74
CA PRO A 194 -12.24 -17.67 0.40
C PRO A 194 -12.05 -16.64 -0.71
N THR A 195 -11.86 -15.37 -0.36
CA THR A 195 -11.48 -14.28 -1.26
C THR A 195 -10.08 -13.77 -0.91
N GLY A 196 -9.44 -13.05 -1.80
CA GLY A 196 -8.41 -12.10 -1.40
C GLY A 196 -9.03 -11.03 -0.50
N VAL A 197 -8.26 -10.48 0.44
CA VAL A 197 -8.73 -9.40 1.34
C VAL A 197 -8.06 -8.09 0.92
N MET A 198 -8.87 -7.16 0.43
CA MET A 198 -8.37 -5.94 -0.21
C MET A 198 -8.37 -4.72 0.70
N ARG A 199 -9.49 -4.49 1.39
CA ARG A 199 -9.73 -3.30 2.21
C ARG A 199 -10.39 -3.68 3.52
N GLY A 200 -10.09 -2.92 4.56
CA GLY A 200 -10.68 -3.10 5.88
C GLY A 200 -10.80 -1.80 6.66
N ARG A 201 -11.76 -1.78 7.59
CA ARG A 201 -11.92 -0.68 8.54
C ARG A 201 -12.37 -1.23 9.89
N PHE A 202 -11.83 -0.68 10.96
CA PHE A 202 -12.37 -0.93 12.29
C PHE A 202 -13.65 -0.12 12.46
N HIS A 203 -14.71 -0.80 12.89
CA HIS A 203 -16.00 -0.16 13.10
C HIS A 203 -15.97 0.59 14.45
N PRO A 204 -16.33 1.89 14.48
CA PRO A 204 -16.13 2.73 15.66
C PRO A 204 -17.03 2.37 16.85
N VAL A 205 -18.14 1.66 16.63
CA VAL A 205 -19.08 1.30 17.69
C VAL A 205 -18.74 -0.05 18.31
N ASP A 206 -18.46 -1.09 17.51
CA ASP A 206 -18.21 -2.44 18.05
C ASP A 206 -16.73 -2.81 18.11
N GLY A 207 -15.85 -1.98 17.56
CA GLY A 207 -14.40 -2.16 17.61
C GLY A 207 -13.88 -3.37 16.82
N GLN A 208 -14.72 -4.00 15.98
CA GLN A 208 -14.34 -5.15 15.15
C GLN A 208 -13.81 -4.69 13.79
N LEU A 209 -13.00 -5.54 13.17
CA LEU A 209 -12.54 -5.31 11.80
C LEU A 209 -13.60 -5.79 10.81
N TYR A 210 -14.01 -4.90 9.92
CA TYR A 210 -14.79 -5.25 8.74
C TYR A 210 -13.89 -5.17 7.52
N ALA A 211 -13.89 -6.23 6.72
CA ALA A 211 -13.03 -6.31 5.54
C ALA A 211 -13.82 -6.79 4.33
N CYS A 212 -13.40 -6.33 3.16
CA CYS A 212 -13.95 -6.79 1.90
C CYS A 212 -12.85 -7.28 0.97
N GLY A 213 -13.25 -8.13 0.04
CA GLY A 213 -12.34 -8.70 -0.92
C GLY A 213 -13.04 -9.25 -2.15
N MET A 214 -12.24 -9.74 -3.06
CA MET A 214 -12.66 -10.30 -4.32
C MET A 214 -11.79 -11.52 -4.68
N PHE A 215 -12.08 -12.20 -5.78
CA PHE A 215 -11.21 -13.28 -6.25
C PHE A 215 -9.77 -12.78 -6.39
N ALA A 216 -8.79 -13.55 -5.93
CA ALA A 216 -7.40 -13.21 -6.11
C ALA A 216 -6.93 -13.62 -7.52
N TRP A 217 -6.01 -12.82 -8.08
CA TRP A 217 -5.41 -13.13 -9.37
C TRP A 217 -4.69 -14.50 -9.33
N ALA A 218 -4.51 -15.12 -10.48
CA ALA A 218 -3.93 -16.46 -10.63
C ALA A 218 -4.71 -17.59 -9.93
N GLY A 219 -5.98 -17.35 -9.54
CA GLY A 219 -6.85 -18.36 -8.95
C GLY A 219 -6.49 -18.79 -7.53
N ASN A 220 -5.67 -18.02 -6.81
CA ASN A 220 -5.31 -18.31 -5.42
C ASN A 220 -6.51 -18.31 -4.47
N GLN A 221 -7.48 -17.42 -4.72
CA GLN A 221 -8.78 -17.36 -4.05
C GLN A 221 -9.86 -17.25 -5.11
N ARG A 222 -10.89 -18.09 -5.04
CA ARG A 222 -11.81 -18.30 -6.16
C ARG A 222 -13.20 -17.68 -5.97
N GLN A 223 -13.57 -17.32 -4.75
CA GLN A 223 -14.87 -16.71 -4.50
C GLN A 223 -14.89 -15.30 -5.10
N ALA A 224 -15.92 -14.95 -5.83
CA ALA A 224 -16.03 -13.70 -6.59
C ALA A 224 -15.99 -12.44 -5.72
N GLY A 225 -16.55 -12.50 -4.52
CA GLY A 225 -16.51 -11.39 -3.57
C GLY A 225 -16.91 -11.82 -2.16
N GLY A 226 -16.56 -10.98 -1.17
CA GLY A 226 -16.93 -11.21 0.21
C GLY A 226 -16.85 -9.94 1.04
N PHE A 227 -17.72 -9.85 2.05
CA PHE A 227 -17.68 -8.84 3.09
C PHE A 227 -17.70 -9.56 4.45
N TYR A 228 -16.71 -9.28 5.27
CA TYR A 228 -16.44 -10.05 6.48
C TYR A 228 -16.46 -9.16 7.72
N ARG A 229 -17.05 -9.67 8.79
CA ARG A 229 -16.83 -9.17 10.15
C ARG A 229 -15.90 -10.14 10.86
N ILE A 230 -14.78 -9.63 11.35
CA ILE A 230 -13.71 -10.40 11.97
C ILE A 230 -13.64 -10.04 13.45
N ARG A 231 -13.76 -11.07 14.30
CA ARG A 231 -13.87 -10.94 15.76
C ARG A 231 -12.62 -11.48 16.43
#